data_a6117a67e2feb5e3f5e661e9aa7fa3ec
#
_entry.id   a6117a67e2feb5e3f5e661e9aa7fa3ec
#
_cell.length_a   1.000
_cell.length_b   1.000
_cell.length_c   1.000
_cell.angle_alpha   90.00
_cell.angle_beta   90.00
_cell.angle_gamma   90.00
#
_symmetry.space_group_name_H-M   'P 1'
#
loop_
_entity.id
_entity.type
_entity.pdbx_description
1 polymer ?
#
loop_
_entity_poly.entity_id
_entity_poly.type
_entity_poly.pdbx_seq_one_letter_code
_entity_poly.pdbx_strand_id
1 'polypeptide(L)'
;IVRKDLFKTIDPSTKFFVASMTDPSVTKYLIEKKANIYGWHAFTESLRNEAEREQEIKDQKITVMEDLGIPEGATLITGGTCAAMRVLGIMHTMGFRKFHLFGFDSSLKDEPTKDQRKETTGAEDEEPKPKYLQVNVRGENFWTTGELLAMAQDCERVFNDTTMNMTLNFYGKDTLVNALWKLHIDEIKIPNFEDVFSD
;
A
#
# COMPACT_ATOMS: atom_id res chain seq x y z
N ILE A 1 -16.63 -6.98 6.64
CA ILE A 1 -16.69 -8.35 7.22
C ILE A 1 -15.38 -8.60 7.95
N VAL A 2 -15.46 -8.78 9.28
CA VAL A 2 -14.26 -9.03 10.09
C VAL A 2 -13.87 -10.52 9.96
N ARG A 3 -12.70 -10.77 9.37
CA ARG A 3 -12.16 -12.12 9.11
C ARG A 3 -11.38 -12.67 10.32
N LYS A 4 -12.07 -12.86 11.47
CA LYS A 4 -11.44 -13.44 12.71
C LYS A 4 -10.94 -14.87 12.49
N ASP A 5 -11.46 -15.57 11.51
CA ASP A 5 -11.01 -16.92 11.13
C ASP A 5 -9.54 -16.97 10.68
N LEU A 6 -8.98 -15.87 10.21
CA LEU A 6 -7.56 -15.77 9.83
C LEU A 6 -6.62 -15.84 11.05
N PHE A 7 -7.13 -15.60 12.26
CA PHE A 7 -6.35 -15.53 13.50
C PHE A 7 -6.68 -16.66 14.48
N LYS A 8 -7.15 -17.82 13.99
CA LYS A 8 -7.53 -18.95 14.85
C LYS A 8 -6.38 -19.43 15.74
N THR A 9 -5.17 -19.42 15.20
CA THR A 9 -3.95 -19.75 15.93
C THR A 9 -3.00 -18.58 15.86
N ILE A 10 -2.64 -18.02 17.00
CA ILE A 10 -1.68 -16.91 17.10
C ILE A 10 -0.38 -17.47 17.64
N ASP A 11 0.68 -17.37 16.85
CA ASP A 11 2.03 -17.64 17.34
C ASP A 11 2.48 -16.46 18.21
N PRO A 12 2.93 -16.69 19.46
CA PRO A 12 3.39 -15.61 20.34
C PRO A 12 4.55 -14.78 19.81
N SER A 13 5.33 -15.31 18.86
CA SER A 13 6.44 -14.60 18.22
C SER A 13 5.96 -13.65 17.12
N THR A 14 4.74 -13.82 16.63
CA THR A 14 4.17 -12.97 15.55
C THR A 14 3.90 -11.56 16.07
N LYS A 15 4.40 -10.56 15.34
CA LYS A 15 4.14 -9.14 15.60
C LYS A 15 2.97 -8.68 14.74
N PHE A 16 1.94 -8.13 15.37
CA PHE A 16 0.75 -7.61 14.70
C PHE A 16 0.83 -6.09 14.63
N PHE A 17 0.97 -5.53 13.44
CA PHE A 17 0.90 -4.09 13.22
C PHE A 17 -0.55 -3.69 12.92
N VAL A 18 -1.20 -3.07 13.89
CA VAL A 18 -2.64 -2.77 13.86
C VAL A 18 -2.84 -1.28 13.66
N ALA A 19 -3.51 -0.91 12.57
CA ALA A 19 -3.85 0.48 12.31
C ALA A 19 -4.91 0.99 13.30
N SER A 20 -4.86 2.26 13.67
CA SER A 20 -5.85 2.90 14.55
C SER A 20 -7.28 2.85 14.00
N MET A 21 -7.44 2.76 12.67
CA MET A 21 -8.73 2.61 11.99
C MET A 21 -9.23 1.16 11.91
N THR A 22 -8.50 0.19 12.46
CA THR A 22 -8.92 -1.20 12.49
C THR A 22 -10.14 -1.37 13.39
N ASP A 23 -11.12 -2.18 12.95
CA ASP A 23 -12.32 -2.47 13.73
C ASP A 23 -11.95 -2.87 15.17
N PRO A 24 -12.51 -2.21 16.20
CA PRO A 24 -12.16 -2.45 17.60
C PRO A 24 -12.33 -3.92 18.03
N SER A 25 -13.22 -4.66 17.39
CA SER A 25 -13.43 -6.09 17.69
C SER A 25 -12.24 -6.97 17.31
N VAL A 26 -11.45 -6.56 16.30
CA VAL A 26 -10.20 -7.25 15.92
C VAL A 26 -9.13 -6.99 16.97
N THR A 27 -8.95 -5.73 17.35
CA THR A 27 -7.96 -5.35 18.37
C THR A 27 -8.27 -6.01 19.71
N LYS A 28 -9.54 -5.97 20.14
CA LYS A 28 -10.00 -6.68 21.35
C LYS A 28 -9.71 -8.17 21.29
N TYR A 29 -10.02 -8.82 20.18
CA TYR A 29 -9.73 -10.24 19.99
C TYR A 29 -8.24 -10.56 20.10
N LEU A 30 -7.37 -9.75 19.47
CA LEU A 30 -5.93 -9.92 19.54
C LEU A 30 -5.39 -9.76 20.98
N ILE A 31 -5.93 -8.78 21.73
CA ILE A 31 -5.60 -8.58 23.15
C ILE A 31 -6.00 -9.79 23.99
N GLU A 32 -7.23 -10.29 23.82
CA GLU A 32 -7.72 -11.49 24.52
C GLU A 32 -6.85 -12.72 24.24
N LYS A 33 -6.29 -12.81 23.03
CA LYS A 33 -5.35 -13.87 22.63
C LYS A 33 -3.90 -13.61 23.06
N LYS A 34 -3.63 -12.52 23.77
CA LYS A 34 -2.28 -12.11 24.20
C LYS A 34 -1.30 -11.97 23.02
N ALA A 35 -1.78 -11.51 21.88
CA ALA A 35 -0.97 -11.24 20.71
C ALA A 35 0.01 -10.09 20.97
N ASN A 36 1.16 -10.12 20.30
CA ASN A 36 2.15 -9.04 20.34
C ASN A 36 1.73 -7.92 19.37
N ILE A 37 1.10 -6.87 19.88
CA ILE A 37 0.45 -5.82 19.09
C ILE A 37 1.28 -4.54 19.10
N TYR A 38 1.46 -3.96 17.92
CA TYR A 38 2.05 -2.63 17.68
C TYR A 38 1.02 -1.76 16.97
N GLY A 39 0.56 -0.70 17.65
CA GLY A 39 -0.36 0.27 17.07
C GLY A 39 0.36 1.25 16.15
N TRP A 40 -0.31 1.66 15.07
CA TRP A 40 0.16 2.72 14.19
C TRP A 40 -1.02 3.50 13.63
N HIS A 41 -0.76 4.74 13.19
CA HIS A 41 -1.77 5.60 12.58
C HIS A 41 -1.43 5.90 11.12
N ALA A 42 -2.42 5.72 10.25
CA ALA A 42 -2.28 6.04 8.84
C ALA A 42 -2.41 7.56 8.63
N PHE A 43 -1.46 8.12 7.90
CA PHE A 43 -1.61 9.43 7.29
C PHE A 43 -2.11 9.27 5.86
N THR A 44 -3.15 10.00 5.50
CA THR A 44 -3.67 10.03 4.14
C THR A 44 -3.31 11.36 3.51
N GLU A 45 -2.40 11.36 2.54
CA GLU A 45 -2.10 12.57 1.78
C GLU A 45 -3.27 12.93 0.88
N SER A 46 -3.71 14.18 0.96
CA SER A 46 -4.57 14.75 -0.07
C SER A 46 -3.73 15.22 -1.26
N LEU A 47 -4.32 15.25 -2.45
CA LEU A 47 -3.68 15.74 -3.68
C LEU A 47 -3.57 17.29 -3.72
N ARG A 48 -3.42 17.92 -2.57
CA ARG A 48 -3.37 19.38 -2.41
C ARG A 48 -1.96 19.92 -2.61
N ASN A 49 -1.86 21.25 -2.70
CA ASN A 49 -0.57 21.93 -2.78
C ASN A 49 0.25 21.76 -1.49
N GLU A 50 1.54 22.06 -1.55
CA GLU A 50 2.50 21.79 -0.47
C GLU A 50 2.13 22.50 0.85
N ALA A 51 1.62 23.72 0.81
CA ALA A 51 1.19 24.46 1.99
C ALA A 51 -0.05 23.87 2.66
N GLU A 52 -1.03 23.43 1.88
CA GLU A 52 -2.21 22.72 2.38
C GLU A 52 -1.84 21.35 2.95
N ARG A 53 -0.84 20.67 2.35
CA ARG A 53 -0.30 19.40 2.84
C ARG A 53 0.39 19.57 4.22
N GLU A 54 1.20 20.60 4.40
CA GLU A 54 1.84 20.88 5.69
C GLU A 54 0.80 21.18 6.78
N GLN A 55 -0.25 21.92 6.45
CA GLN A 55 -1.32 22.22 7.39
C GLN A 55 -2.12 20.95 7.72
N GLU A 56 -2.44 20.14 6.74
CA GLU A 56 -3.14 18.86 6.94
C GLU A 56 -2.34 17.90 7.83
N ILE A 57 -1.01 17.83 7.67
CA ILE A 57 -0.13 17.05 8.54
C ILE A 57 -0.22 17.53 9.98
N LYS A 58 -0.22 18.86 10.20
CA LYS A 58 -0.35 19.45 11.53
C LYS A 58 -1.71 19.13 12.14
N ASP A 59 -2.79 19.32 11.38
CA ASP A 59 -4.15 19.10 11.83
C ASP A 59 -4.40 17.62 12.15
N GLN A 60 -3.93 16.69 11.32
CA GLN A 60 -4.02 15.26 11.60
C GLN A 60 -3.22 14.87 12.85
N LYS A 61 -2.03 15.42 13.03
CA LYS A 61 -1.24 15.16 14.25
C LYS A 61 -1.95 15.64 15.50
N ILE A 62 -2.54 16.83 15.47
CA ILE A 62 -3.29 17.38 16.60
C ILE A 62 -4.47 16.45 16.92
N THR A 63 -5.29 16.11 15.93
CA THR A 63 -6.44 15.23 16.13
C THR A 63 -6.04 13.88 16.71
N VAL A 64 -4.99 13.26 16.16
CA VAL A 64 -4.49 11.96 16.64
C VAL A 64 -3.97 12.05 18.07
N MET A 65 -3.30 13.13 18.43
CA MET A 65 -2.79 13.34 19.78
C MET A 65 -3.92 13.56 20.79
N GLU A 66 -4.90 14.39 20.43
CA GLU A 66 -6.03 14.74 21.30
C GLU A 66 -6.98 13.55 21.50
N ASP A 67 -7.38 12.89 20.41
CA ASP A 67 -8.39 11.83 20.44
C ASP A 67 -7.86 10.48 20.92
N LEU A 68 -6.61 10.16 20.62
CA LEU A 68 -6.02 8.85 20.90
C LEU A 68 -4.94 8.88 21.99
N GLY A 69 -4.62 10.05 22.54
CA GLY A 69 -3.56 10.18 23.53
C GLY A 69 -2.18 9.77 23.02
N ILE A 70 -1.94 9.91 21.73
CA ILE A 70 -0.66 9.55 21.11
C ILE A 70 0.41 10.59 21.51
N PRO A 71 1.60 10.16 21.95
CA PRO A 71 2.65 11.06 22.39
C PRO A 71 3.06 12.06 21.31
N GLU A 72 3.40 13.26 21.74
CA GLU A 72 4.04 14.26 20.87
C GLU A 72 5.25 13.66 20.18
N GLY A 73 5.37 13.83 18.85
CA GLY A 73 6.42 13.24 18.05
C GLY A 73 6.11 11.85 17.47
N ALA A 74 4.91 11.33 17.68
CA ALA A 74 4.48 10.10 16.99
C ALA A 74 4.59 10.27 15.46
N THR A 75 5.12 9.25 14.81
CA THR A 75 5.25 9.24 13.35
C THR A 75 3.96 8.75 12.72
N LEU A 76 3.38 9.57 11.85
CA LEU A 76 2.28 9.15 11.00
C LEU A 76 2.85 8.37 9.82
N ILE A 77 2.22 7.23 9.50
CA ILE A 77 2.69 6.37 8.42
C ILE A 77 1.96 6.73 7.12
N THR A 78 2.72 7.25 6.18
CA THR A 78 2.27 7.43 4.79
C THR A 78 2.28 6.09 4.05
N GLY A 79 1.80 6.01 2.83
CA GLY A 79 1.91 4.82 2.00
C GLY A 79 0.70 4.50 1.14
N GLY A 80 0.04 5.52 0.60
CA GLY A 80 -0.95 5.35 -0.46
C GLY A 80 -2.24 4.62 -0.05
N THR A 81 -2.94 4.13 -1.06
CA THR A 81 -4.32 3.64 -0.96
C THR A 81 -4.44 2.19 -0.49
N CYS A 82 -3.37 1.39 -0.50
CA CYS A 82 -3.45 -0.02 -0.14
C CYS A 82 -2.57 -0.42 1.07
N ALA A 83 -2.95 -1.51 1.72
CA ALA A 83 -2.26 -2.04 2.89
C ALA A 83 -0.78 -2.37 2.60
N ALA A 84 -0.48 -2.88 1.40
CA ALA A 84 0.88 -3.25 1.00
C ALA A 84 1.81 -2.03 0.94
N MET A 85 1.34 -0.90 0.41
CA MET A 85 2.09 0.35 0.42
C MET A 85 2.31 0.89 1.84
N ARG A 86 1.31 0.73 2.73
CA ARG A 86 1.45 1.07 4.15
C ARG A 86 2.54 0.24 4.84
N VAL A 87 2.63 -1.05 4.51
CA VAL A 87 3.69 -1.92 5.03
C VAL A 87 5.08 -1.41 4.63
N LEU A 88 5.27 -0.89 3.42
CA LEU A 88 6.54 -0.26 3.02
C LEU A 88 6.89 0.91 3.94
N GLY A 89 5.94 1.81 4.22
CA GLY A 89 6.14 2.93 5.14
C GLY A 89 6.50 2.47 6.55
N ILE A 90 5.79 1.48 7.09
CA ILE A 90 6.08 0.89 8.41
C ILE A 90 7.48 0.29 8.46
N MET A 91 7.83 -0.55 7.49
CA MET A 91 9.14 -1.21 7.45
C MET A 91 10.28 -0.21 7.25
N HIS A 92 10.07 0.82 6.42
CA HIS A 92 11.03 1.91 6.26
C HIS A 92 11.28 2.64 7.58
N THR A 93 10.22 2.98 8.33
CA THR A 93 10.33 3.60 9.65
C THR A 93 11.07 2.70 10.65
N MET A 94 10.94 1.38 10.53
CA MET A 94 11.69 0.40 11.31
C MET A 94 13.15 0.23 10.87
N GLY A 95 13.61 0.93 9.83
CA GLY A 95 14.99 0.92 9.37
C GLY A 95 15.30 0.01 8.19
N PHE A 96 14.30 -0.70 7.65
CA PHE A 96 14.51 -1.47 6.43
C PHE A 96 14.68 -0.54 5.22
N ARG A 97 15.59 -0.89 4.30
CA ARG A 97 15.93 -0.08 3.13
C ARG A 97 15.89 -0.84 1.81
N LYS A 98 15.89 -2.16 1.85
CA LYS A 98 15.85 -3.01 0.66
C LYS A 98 14.59 -3.86 0.69
N PHE A 99 13.78 -3.77 -0.36
CA PHE A 99 12.48 -4.42 -0.46
C PHE A 99 12.37 -5.25 -1.72
N HIS A 100 11.84 -6.46 -1.56
CA HIS A 100 11.51 -7.37 -2.64
C HIS A 100 10.00 -7.57 -2.64
N LEU A 101 9.32 -7.08 -3.67
CA LEU A 101 7.88 -6.94 -3.74
C LEU A 101 7.29 -7.91 -4.75
N PHE A 102 6.44 -8.82 -4.27
CA PHE A 102 5.76 -9.83 -5.06
C PHE A 102 4.24 -9.62 -4.99
N GLY A 103 3.54 -9.81 -6.10
CA GLY A 103 2.08 -9.67 -6.14
C GLY A 103 1.60 -8.21 -6.12
N PHE A 104 2.47 -7.26 -6.49
CA PHE A 104 2.12 -5.86 -6.72
C PHE A 104 1.73 -5.68 -8.19
N ASP A 105 0.60 -6.24 -8.57
CA ASP A 105 0.23 -6.33 -9.98
C ASP A 105 -0.52 -5.10 -10.48
N SER A 106 -1.49 -4.63 -9.72
CA SER A 106 -2.41 -3.51 -10.04
C SER A 106 -3.05 -3.64 -11.43
N SER A 107 -3.10 -4.84 -11.97
CA SER A 107 -3.68 -5.16 -13.25
C SER A 107 -4.18 -6.59 -13.32
N LEU A 108 -5.07 -6.83 -14.27
CA LEU A 108 -5.51 -8.16 -14.65
C LEU A 108 -4.66 -8.63 -15.82
N LYS A 109 -4.37 -9.91 -15.88
CA LYS A 109 -3.61 -10.52 -16.97
C LYS A 109 -4.37 -10.45 -18.30
N ASP A 110 -5.65 -10.74 -18.24
CA ASP A 110 -6.52 -10.82 -19.39
C ASP A 110 -7.72 -9.86 -19.27
N GLU A 111 -8.44 -9.66 -20.35
CA GLU A 111 -9.70 -8.94 -20.31
C GLU A 111 -10.66 -9.61 -19.34
N PRO A 112 -11.26 -8.85 -18.39
CA PRO A 112 -12.16 -9.41 -17.41
C PRO A 112 -13.38 -10.05 -18.07
N THR A 113 -13.68 -11.28 -17.69
CA THR A 113 -14.86 -12.02 -18.17
C THR A 113 -16.15 -11.33 -17.72
N LYS A 114 -17.27 -11.67 -18.38
CA LYS A 114 -18.59 -11.17 -17.97
C LYS A 114 -18.95 -11.54 -16.53
N ASP A 115 -18.48 -12.68 -16.04
CA ASP A 115 -18.74 -13.16 -14.69
C ASP A 115 -17.87 -12.44 -13.66
N GLN A 116 -16.59 -12.22 -13.93
CA GLN A 116 -15.73 -11.35 -13.09
C GLN A 116 -16.28 -9.93 -12.99
N ARG A 117 -16.85 -9.40 -14.07
CA ARG A 117 -17.54 -8.10 -14.05
C ARG A 117 -18.81 -8.10 -13.19
N LYS A 118 -19.40 -9.28 -12.91
CA LYS A 118 -20.56 -9.44 -12.02
C LYS A 118 -20.16 -9.72 -10.57
N GLU A 119 -19.12 -10.53 -10.35
CA GLU A 119 -18.66 -10.93 -9.01
C GLU A 119 -18.13 -9.76 -8.16
N THR A 120 -17.60 -8.72 -8.80
CA THR A 120 -17.22 -7.46 -8.13
C THR A 120 -18.44 -6.64 -7.68
N THR A 121 -19.65 -7.07 -7.97
CA THR A 121 -20.91 -6.42 -7.59
C THR A 121 -21.68 -7.20 -6.53
N GLY A 122 -21.03 -7.75 -5.55
CA GLY A 122 -21.59 -8.60 -4.49
C GLY A 122 -22.59 -7.95 -3.52
N ALA A 123 -23.27 -6.88 -3.92
CA ALA A 123 -24.45 -6.36 -3.27
C ALA A 123 -25.50 -6.05 -4.34
N GLU A 124 -26.70 -6.52 -4.15
CA GLU A 124 -27.85 -6.17 -4.98
C GLU A 124 -28.25 -4.69 -4.90
N ASP A 125 -27.59 -3.90 -4.05
CA ASP A 125 -27.90 -2.51 -3.76
C ASP A 125 -26.70 -1.58 -4.02
N GLU A 126 -26.82 -0.79 -5.09
CA GLU A 126 -26.38 0.60 -5.27
C GLU A 126 -24.87 0.98 -5.29
N GLU A 127 -23.91 0.09 -5.15
CA GLU A 127 -22.52 0.50 -5.37
C GLU A 127 -22.15 0.53 -6.86
N PRO A 128 -21.50 1.61 -7.33
CA PRO A 128 -21.09 1.70 -8.73
C PRO A 128 -20.13 0.56 -9.07
N LYS A 129 -20.48 -0.23 -10.08
CA LYS A 129 -19.66 -1.33 -10.58
C LYS A 129 -18.26 -0.82 -10.93
N PRO A 130 -17.18 -1.47 -10.48
CA PRO A 130 -15.84 -1.07 -10.86
C PRO A 130 -15.74 -1.08 -12.39
N LYS A 131 -15.45 0.08 -12.95
CA LYS A 131 -15.26 0.23 -14.38
C LYS A 131 -13.88 -0.25 -14.75
N TYR A 132 -13.80 -1.34 -15.51
CA TYR A 132 -12.53 -1.79 -16.06
C TYR A 132 -12.04 -0.82 -17.13
N LEU A 133 -10.74 -0.52 -17.08
CA LEU A 133 -10.04 0.38 -17.97
C LEU A 133 -8.91 -0.42 -18.64
N GLN A 134 -8.51 0.05 -19.82
CA GLN A 134 -7.28 -0.40 -20.44
C GLN A 134 -6.25 0.72 -20.41
N VAL A 135 -5.07 0.45 -19.92
CA VAL A 135 -3.94 1.38 -19.82
C VAL A 135 -2.82 0.88 -20.71
N ASN A 136 -2.24 1.78 -21.52
CA ASN A 136 -1.09 1.45 -22.37
C ASN A 136 0.19 1.99 -21.75
N VAL A 137 1.19 1.12 -21.56
CA VAL A 137 2.53 1.49 -21.12
C VAL A 137 3.53 0.95 -22.14
N ARG A 138 4.21 1.82 -22.87
CA ARG A 138 5.19 1.47 -23.92
C ARG A 138 4.69 0.47 -24.98
N GLY A 139 3.42 0.57 -25.34
CA GLY A 139 2.82 -0.31 -26.35
C GLY A 139 2.22 -1.62 -25.77
N GLU A 140 2.42 -1.89 -24.51
CA GLU A 140 1.77 -3.00 -23.78
C GLU A 140 0.47 -2.52 -23.15
N ASN A 141 -0.61 -3.29 -23.29
CA ASN A 141 -1.93 -2.96 -22.74
C ASN A 141 -2.19 -3.77 -21.47
N PHE A 142 -2.66 -3.08 -20.44
CA PHE A 142 -3.01 -3.66 -19.14
C PHE A 142 -4.47 -3.39 -18.81
N TRP A 143 -5.21 -4.43 -18.46
CA TRP A 143 -6.55 -4.27 -17.88
C TRP A 143 -6.46 -3.96 -16.39
N THR A 144 -7.15 -2.93 -15.95
CA THR A 144 -7.14 -2.47 -14.56
C THR A 144 -8.49 -1.89 -14.16
N THR A 145 -8.64 -1.45 -12.92
CA THR A 145 -9.76 -0.64 -12.44
C THR A 145 -9.24 0.72 -11.99
N GLY A 146 -10.14 1.69 -11.75
CA GLY A 146 -9.74 3.00 -11.23
C GLY A 146 -8.98 2.87 -9.89
N GLU A 147 -9.40 1.98 -9.02
CA GLU A 147 -8.75 1.72 -7.73
C GLU A 147 -7.35 1.10 -7.90
N LEU A 148 -7.22 0.08 -8.73
CA LEU A 148 -5.93 -0.54 -9.02
C LEU A 148 -4.97 0.42 -9.73
N LEU A 149 -5.51 1.29 -10.61
CA LEU A 149 -4.70 2.33 -11.24
C LEU A 149 -4.17 3.34 -10.22
N ALA A 150 -5.00 3.76 -9.26
CA ALA A 150 -4.55 4.62 -8.18
C ALA A 150 -3.44 3.96 -7.35
N MET A 151 -3.56 2.66 -7.07
CA MET A 151 -2.49 1.89 -6.39
C MET A 151 -1.19 1.86 -7.21
N ALA A 152 -1.27 1.69 -8.53
CA ALA A 152 -0.10 1.74 -9.41
C ALA A 152 0.57 3.12 -9.41
N GLN A 153 -0.22 4.18 -9.42
CA GLN A 153 0.27 5.57 -9.31
C GLN A 153 0.91 5.86 -7.95
N ASP A 154 0.38 5.29 -6.86
CA ASP A 154 1.01 5.37 -5.55
C ASP A 154 2.37 4.69 -5.54
N CYS A 155 2.51 3.53 -6.18
CA CYS A 155 3.81 2.87 -6.36
C CYS A 155 4.78 3.76 -7.14
N GLU A 156 4.33 4.34 -8.25
CA GLU A 156 5.14 5.23 -9.08
C GLU A 156 5.64 6.45 -8.30
N ARG A 157 4.81 7.05 -7.44
CA ARG A 157 5.25 8.13 -6.55
C ARG A 157 6.38 7.69 -5.61
N VAL A 158 6.28 6.48 -5.05
CA VAL A 158 7.32 5.93 -4.17
C VAL A 158 8.62 5.62 -4.95
N PHE A 159 8.54 5.17 -6.21
CA PHE A 159 9.74 4.99 -7.05
C PHE A 159 10.48 6.31 -7.28
N ASN A 160 9.73 7.39 -7.47
CA ASN A 160 10.25 8.71 -7.80
C ASN A 160 10.71 9.48 -6.55
N ASP A 161 10.36 9.04 -5.36
CA ASP A 161 10.76 9.69 -4.10
C ASP A 161 12.19 9.31 -3.71
N THR A 162 13.15 10.09 -4.19
CA THR A 162 14.57 9.91 -3.87
C THR A 162 14.91 10.20 -2.41
N THR A 163 14.00 10.85 -1.65
CA THR A 163 14.26 11.21 -0.25
C THR A 163 14.12 10.00 0.67
N MET A 164 13.38 8.99 0.28
CA MET A 164 13.13 7.80 1.10
C MET A 164 14.35 6.86 1.20
N ASN A 165 15.37 7.03 0.39
CA ASN A 165 16.58 6.19 0.40
C ASN A 165 16.24 4.69 0.52
N MET A 166 15.40 4.20 -0.39
CA MET A 166 14.97 2.80 -0.46
C MET A 166 15.39 2.17 -1.77
N THR A 167 15.73 0.89 -1.72
CA THR A 167 15.86 0.06 -2.93
C THR A 167 14.61 -0.82 -3.06
N LEU A 168 13.86 -0.62 -4.14
CA LEU A 168 12.64 -1.35 -4.43
C LEU A 168 12.88 -2.28 -5.62
N ASN A 169 12.51 -3.55 -5.47
CA ASN A 169 12.53 -4.54 -6.54
C ASN A 169 11.14 -5.13 -6.70
N PHE A 170 10.51 -4.91 -7.84
CA PHE A 170 9.19 -5.44 -8.17
C PHE A 170 9.32 -6.70 -9.01
N TYR A 171 8.67 -7.77 -8.55
CA TYR A 171 8.66 -9.06 -9.23
C TYR A 171 7.27 -9.35 -9.77
N GLY A 172 7.20 -9.88 -10.95
CA GLY A 172 5.99 -10.22 -11.68
C GLY A 172 6.17 -9.89 -13.15
N LYS A 173 5.80 -10.81 -14.02
CA LYS A 173 5.79 -10.57 -15.47
C LYS A 173 4.44 -10.00 -15.86
N ASP A 174 4.44 -9.12 -16.84
CA ASP A 174 3.24 -8.62 -17.50
C ASP A 174 2.23 -7.96 -16.54
N THR A 175 2.73 -7.20 -15.55
CA THR A 175 1.90 -6.43 -14.62
C THR A 175 2.12 -4.94 -14.81
N LEU A 176 1.08 -4.13 -14.52
CA LEU A 176 1.13 -2.68 -14.70
C LEU A 176 2.22 -2.04 -13.83
N VAL A 177 2.32 -2.44 -12.55
CA VAL A 177 3.33 -1.90 -11.64
C VAL A 177 4.74 -2.25 -12.11
N ASN A 178 4.96 -3.48 -12.60
CA ASN A 178 6.27 -3.87 -13.11
C ASN A 178 6.64 -3.11 -14.39
N ALA A 179 5.69 -2.85 -15.27
CA ALA A 179 5.91 -2.05 -16.46
C ALA A 179 6.32 -0.62 -16.13
N LEU A 180 5.63 0.02 -15.17
CA LEU A 180 5.96 1.36 -14.68
C LEU A 180 7.32 1.38 -13.97
N TRP A 181 7.64 0.38 -13.17
CA TRP A 181 8.93 0.29 -12.49
C TRP A 181 10.09 0.13 -13.47
N LYS A 182 9.95 -0.70 -14.52
CA LYS A 182 10.95 -0.82 -15.58
C LYS A 182 11.15 0.51 -16.32
N LEU A 183 10.08 1.25 -16.56
CA LEU A 183 10.15 2.58 -17.15
C LEU A 183 11.04 3.51 -16.31
N HIS A 184 10.77 3.56 -15.01
CA HIS A 184 11.52 4.34 -14.05
C HIS A 184 13.02 3.95 -14.01
N ILE A 185 13.34 2.65 -13.97
CA ILE A 185 14.73 2.16 -14.01
C ILE A 185 15.45 2.60 -15.28
N ASP A 186 14.81 2.44 -16.44
CA ASP A 186 15.38 2.80 -17.72
C ASP A 186 15.66 4.31 -17.83
N GLU A 187 14.82 5.14 -17.24
CA GLU A 187 15.00 6.61 -17.21
C GLU A 187 16.15 7.05 -16.30
N ILE A 188 16.34 6.38 -15.16
CA ILE A 188 17.39 6.72 -14.17
C ILE A 188 18.76 6.18 -14.58
N LYS A 189 18.86 5.29 -15.59
CA LYS A 189 20.11 4.63 -15.98
C LYS A 189 20.81 3.96 -14.78
N ILE A 190 20.07 3.19 -14.00
CA ILE A 190 20.66 2.39 -12.91
C ILE A 190 21.66 1.38 -13.51
N PRO A 191 22.85 1.24 -12.94
CA PRO A 191 23.81 0.21 -13.35
C PRO A 191 23.15 -1.17 -13.32
N ASN A 192 23.58 -2.05 -14.21
CA ASN A 192 23.00 -3.37 -14.38
C ASN A 192 22.82 -4.11 -13.05
N PHE A 193 21.75 -4.87 -12.93
CA PHE A 193 21.39 -5.63 -11.73
C PHE A 193 22.53 -6.56 -11.23
N GLU A 194 23.41 -7.00 -12.15
CA GLU A 194 24.60 -7.81 -11.86
C GLU A 194 25.67 -7.03 -11.08
N ASP A 195 25.74 -5.71 -11.24
CA ASP A 195 26.73 -4.86 -10.53
C ASP A 195 26.38 -4.62 -9.05
N VAL A 196 25.15 -4.89 -8.64
CA VAL A 196 24.67 -4.67 -7.26
C VAL A 196 24.87 -5.92 -6.38
N PHE A 197 25.16 -7.07 -6.97
CA PHE A 197 25.31 -8.35 -6.26
C PHE A 197 26.70 -9.00 -6.45
N SER A 198 27.65 -8.28 -7.04
CA SER A 198 29.02 -8.73 -7.16
C SER A 198 29.89 -8.17 -6.01
N ASP A 199 29.61 -8.66 -4.78
CA ASP A 199 30.55 -8.64 -3.65
C ASP A 199 30.20 -9.76 -2.67
#